data_474115f4ce4869f4d70a79c50269dac7
#
_entry.id   474115f4ce4869f4d70a79c50269dac7
#
_cell.length_a   1.000
_cell.length_b   1.000
_cell.length_c   1.000
_cell.angle_alpha   90.00
_cell.angle_beta   90.00
_cell.angle_gamma   90.00
#
_symmetry.space_group_name_H-M   'P 1'
#
loop_
_entity.id
_entity.type
_entity.pdbx_description
1 polymer ?
#
loop_
_entity_poly.entity_id
_entity_poly.type
_entity_poly.pdbx_seq_one_letter_code
_entity_poly.pdbx_strand_id
1 'polypeptide(L)'
;MIPRYSREEMASVWSPENRYRKWLDVELLACEALAKGGAIPLESLQNIKKRAGFDIERIEKIEKTVKHDVIAFLTSVSEKVGEDARYIHMGLTSSDILDTSLAILLKESAEILIHDIELLLRVLKDKAFQHKNTLMIGRSHGMHAEPVTFGLKMALWYKEMQRNLDRMRGAKETISYAKLSGAVGTFSSIDPSVEEYVCDRLGLKPAPVATQILQRDRHAEFFTTLAIIASSIEKFSTEVRLLQRTEVGEAEEFFSAGQKGSSAMPHKRNPVLSENMSGLARLMRSYAMVSMENMTLWHERDISHSSAERVIGPDATILLDFMLHRFADMVENLVVYPERMMLNLNMTGGVFFSQKVLLKLIDKGLSREKAYEIVQRNAMKSWEEKVAFKELLLRDSETMSYLTADDVDDAFKIENFLTHQDYIFERVFGEDK
;
A
#
# COMPACT_ATOMS: atom_id res chain seq x y z
N MET A 1 15.33 -2.55 -9.40
CA MET A 1 14.30 -1.63 -9.97
C MET A 1 14.96 -0.65 -10.93
N ILE A 2 14.26 -0.11 -11.96
CA ILE A 2 14.80 0.92 -12.86
C ILE A 2 14.79 2.29 -12.18
N PRO A 3 15.75 3.20 -12.51
CA PRO A 3 15.85 4.51 -11.85
C PRO A 3 14.58 5.35 -11.91
N ARG A 4 13.79 5.22 -13.00
CA ARG A 4 12.53 5.95 -13.19
C ARG A 4 11.49 5.71 -12.08
N TYR A 5 11.51 4.54 -11.45
CA TYR A 5 10.56 4.10 -10.41
C TYR A 5 11.24 3.90 -9.06
N SER A 6 12.36 4.59 -8.84
CA SER A 6 13.13 4.52 -7.61
C SER A 6 13.25 5.89 -6.97
N ARG A 7 12.92 5.97 -5.67
CA ARG A 7 13.27 7.11 -4.82
C ARG A 7 14.55 6.80 -4.07
N GLU A 8 15.38 7.81 -3.87
CA GLU A 8 16.72 7.65 -3.28
C GLU A 8 16.67 7.03 -1.88
N GLU A 9 15.69 7.44 -1.07
CA GLU A 9 15.52 6.97 0.31
C GLU A 9 15.39 5.44 0.37
N MET A 10 14.43 4.87 -0.34
CA MET A 10 14.24 3.42 -0.38
C MET A 10 15.35 2.70 -1.16
N ALA A 11 15.84 3.29 -2.25
CA ALA A 11 16.92 2.69 -3.04
C ALA A 11 18.22 2.55 -2.23
N SER A 12 18.50 3.49 -1.31
CA SER A 12 19.67 3.45 -0.44
C SER A 12 19.66 2.27 0.54
N VAL A 13 18.47 1.86 1.01
CA VAL A 13 18.31 0.67 1.86
C VAL A 13 18.89 -0.58 1.17
N TRP A 14 18.66 -0.71 -0.14
CA TRP A 14 19.08 -1.87 -0.93
C TRP A 14 20.41 -1.69 -1.67
N SER A 15 21.14 -0.61 -1.42
CA SER A 15 22.46 -0.41 -2.01
C SER A 15 23.42 -1.52 -1.59
N PRO A 16 24.37 -1.92 -2.47
CA PRO A 16 25.39 -2.90 -2.11
C PRO A 16 26.17 -2.49 -0.85
N GLU A 17 26.48 -1.21 -0.70
CA GLU A 17 27.16 -0.67 0.48
C GLU A 17 26.36 -0.92 1.76
N ASN A 18 25.05 -0.57 1.77
CA ASN A 18 24.21 -0.78 2.94
C ASN A 18 24.03 -2.28 3.25
N ARG A 19 23.82 -3.11 2.24
CA ARG A 19 23.69 -4.56 2.40
C ARG A 19 24.92 -5.17 3.09
N TYR A 20 26.13 -4.88 2.62
CA TYR A 20 27.35 -5.39 3.24
C TYR A 20 27.61 -4.74 4.59
N ARG A 21 27.15 -3.52 4.83
CA ARG A 21 27.18 -2.88 6.15
C ARG A 21 26.35 -3.70 7.15
N LYS A 22 25.13 -4.10 6.78
CA LYS A 22 24.29 -4.94 7.66
C LYS A 22 24.93 -6.31 7.93
N TRP A 23 25.59 -6.90 6.94
CA TRP A 23 26.34 -8.14 7.18
C TRP A 23 27.46 -7.93 8.20
N LEU A 24 28.22 -6.87 8.06
CA LEU A 24 29.29 -6.53 8.99
C LEU A 24 28.77 -6.25 10.39
N ASP A 25 27.66 -5.53 10.52
CA ASP A 25 27.05 -5.21 11.80
C ASP A 25 26.64 -6.49 12.55
N VAL A 26 26.05 -7.47 11.87
CA VAL A 26 25.71 -8.78 12.46
C VAL A 26 26.96 -9.52 12.93
N GLU A 27 28.01 -9.59 12.10
CA GLU A 27 29.27 -10.24 12.46
C GLU A 27 29.95 -9.57 13.67
N LEU A 28 29.99 -8.24 13.71
CA LEU A 28 30.61 -7.51 14.81
C LEU A 28 29.83 -7.70 16.14
N LEU A 29 28.50 -7.69 16.07
CA LEU A 29 27.66 -7.94 17.24
C LEU A 29 27.79 -9.38 17.76
N ALA A 30 27.93 -10.35 16.84
CA ALA A 30 28.23 -11.73 17.23
C ALA A 30 29.58 -11.84 17.92
N CYS A 31 30.63 -11.18 17.40
CA CYS A 31 31.95 -11.11 18.06
C CYS A 31 31.84 -10.45 19.45
N GLU A 32 31.06 -9.38 19.59
CA GLU A 32 30.83 -8.74 20.90
C GLU A 32 30.18 -9.70 21.91
N ALA A 33 29.15 -10.44 21.50
CA ALA A 33 28.48 -11.41 22.34
C ALA A 33 29.44 -12.55 22.78
N LEU A 34 30.21 -13.08 21.81
CA LEU A 34 31.21 -14.12 22.08
C LEU A 34 32.33 -13.63 23.02
N ALA A 35 32.74 -12.38 22.92
CA ALA A 35 33.74 -11.80 23.83
C ALA A 35 33.18 -11.62 25.24
N LYS A 36 31.88 -11.24 25.38
CA LYS A 36 31.20 -11.20 26.68
C LYS A 36 31.10 -12.58 27.33
N GLY A 37 30.92 -13.63 26.52
CA GLY A 37 30.94 -15.03 26.96
C GLY A 37 32.34 -15.58 27.20
N GLY A 38 33.43 -14.80 26.98
CA GLY A 38 34.80 -15.21 27.18
C GLY A 38 35.39 -16.07 26.05
N ALA A 39 34.67 -16.28 24.94
CA ALA A 39 35.17 -17.06 23.80
C ALA A 39 36.15 -16.28 22.92
N ILE A 40 36.06 -14.93 22.92
CA ILE A 40 36.97 -14.04 22.19
C ILE A 40 37.72 -13.16 23.20
N PRO A 41 39.08 -13.03 23.14
CA PRO A 41 39.82 -12.08 23.96
C PRO A 41 39.38 -10.64 23.69
N LEU A 42 39.27 -9.82 24.75
CA LEU A 42 38.86 -8.41 24.61
C LEU A 42 39.76 -7.59 23.69
N GLU A 43 41.06 -7.87 23.71
CA GLU A 43 42.04 -7.22 22.82
C GLU A 43 41.76 -7.56 21.35
N SER A 44 41.47 -8.84 21.06
CA SER A 44 41.08 -9.28 19.72
C SER A 44 39.76 -8.63 19.25
N LEU A 45 38.78 -8.51 20.14
CA LEU A 45 37.53 -7.78 19.83
C LEU A 45 37.83 -6.31 19.49
N GLN A 46 38.66 -5.63 20.27
CA GLN A 46 39.00 -4.23 20.03
C GLN A 46 39.70 -4.05 18.66
N ASN A 47 40.62 -4.97 18.33
CA ASN A 47 41.30 -4.98 17.05
C ASN A 47 40.31 -5.23 15.88
N ILE A 48 39.41 -6.21 16.00
CA ILE A 48 38.37 -6.48 15.02
C ILE A 48 37.52 -5.22 14.81
N LYS A 49 36.96 -4.63 15.86
CA LYS A 49 36.13 -3.41 15.77
C LYS A 49 36.82 -2.22 15.12
N LYS A 50 38.12 -2.06 15.37
CA LYS A 50 38.93 -0.96 14.82
C LYS A 50 39.25 -1.14 13.34
N ARG A 51 39.45 -2.38 12.87
CA ARG A 51 39.97 -2.68 11.53
C ARG A 51 38.89 -3.24 10.58
N ALA A 52 37.79 -3.78 11.10
CA ALA A 52 36.77 -4.39 10.29
C ALA A 52 36.17 -3.41 9.28
N GLY A 53 36.12 -3.85 8.06
CA GLY A 53 35.56 -3.12 6.93
C GLY A 53 35.62 -4.02 5.70
N PHE A 54 34.94 -3.61 4.66
CA PHE A 54 34.88 -4.37 3.41
C PHE A 54 35.24 -3.47 2.21
N ASP A 55 35.42 -4.11 1.07
CA ASP A 55 35.66 -3.46 -0.22
C ASP A 55 34.82 -4.22 -1.25
N ILE A 56 33.86 -3.54 -1.87
CA ILE A 56 32.86 -4.16 -2.77
C ILE A 56 33.55 -4.74 -4.01
N GLU A 57 34.45 -3.99 -4.63
CA GLU A 57 35.18 -4.48 -5.82
C GLU A 57 36.03 -5.71 -5.48
N ARG A 58 36.64 -5.71 -4.30
CA ARG A 58 37.40 -6.86 -3.79
C ARG A 58 36.50 -8.07 -3.56
N ILE A 59 35.31 -7.88 -2.94
CA ILE A 59 34.35 -8.94 -2.72
C ILE A 59 33.92 -9.55 -4.07
N GLU A 60 33.53 -8.74 -5.04
CA GLU A 60 33.14 -9.21 -6.37
C GLU A 60 34.26 -9.99 -7.08
N LYS A 61 35.51 -9.54 -6.93
CA LYS A 61 36.65 -10.24 -7.49
C LYS A 61 36.89 -11.61 -6.84
N ILE A 62 36.76 -11.70 -5.52
CA ILE A 62 36.91 -12.95 -4.78
C ILE A 62 35.79 -13.90 -5.14
N GLU A 63 34.52 -13.40 -5.19
CA GLU A 63 33.34 -14.21 -5.49
C GLU A 63 33.41 -14.87 -6.86
N LYS A 64 33.99 -14.22 -7.86
CA LYS A 64 34.22 -14.82 -9.19
C LYS A 64 35.02 -16.14 -9.11
N THR A 65 35.86 -16.30 -8.08
CA THR A 65 36.66 -17.50 -7.87
C THR A 65 36.01 -18.48 -6.92
N VAL A 66 35.56 -18.01 -5.75
CA VAL A 66 35.06 -18.90 -4.68
C VAL A 66 33.60 -19.29 -4.90
N LYS A 67 32.84 -18.58 -5.75
CA LYS A 67 31.43 -18.80 -6.07
C LYS A 67 30.49 -18.81 -4.84
N HIS A 68 30.85 -18.03 -3.83
CA HIS A 68 30.09 -17.93 -2.59
C HIS A 68 30.23 -16.51 -2.01
N ASP A 69 29.12 -15.79 -1.93
CA ASP A 69 29.05 -14.37 -1.56
C ASP A 69 29.53 -14.10 -0.12
N VAL A 70 29.03 -14.87 0.86
CA VAL A 70 29.41 -14.68 2.27
C VAL A 70 30.89 -15.01 2.49
N ILE A 71 31.44 -16.06 1.86
CA ILE A 71 32.88 -16.36 1.93
C ILE A 71 33.69 -15.23 1.31
N ALA A 72 33.25 -14.67 0.18
CA ALA A 72 33.94 -13.55 -0.47
C ALA A 72 33.95 -12.30 0.42
N PHE A 73 32.83 -12.00 1.06
CA PHE A 73 32.69 -10.91 2.04
C PHE A 73 33.63 -11.13 3.24
N LEU A 74 33.57 -12.29 3.89
CA LEU A 74 34.39 -12.63 5.04
C LEU A 74 35.90 -12.56 4.71
N THR A 75 36.28 -13.00 3.50
CA THR A 75 37.68 -12.89 3.04
C THR A 75 38.11 -11.42 2.92
N SER A 76 37.28 -10.55 2.34
CA SER A 76 37.55 -9.12 2.26
C SER A 76 37.69 -8.46 3.64
N VAL A 77 36.87 -8.85 4.60
CA VAL A 77 36.97 -8.37 5.99
C VAL A 77 38.24 -8.89 6.65
N SER A 78 38.57 -10.17 6.47
CA SER A 78 39.75 -10.82 7.05
C SER A 78 41.07 -10.18 6.57
N GLU A 79 41.14 -9.79 5.29
CA GLU A 79 42.31 -9.09 4.74
C GLU A 79 42.59 -7.77 5.46
N LYS A 80 41.56 -7.10 5.99
CA LYS A 80 41.71 -5.86 6.76
C LYS A 80 42.01 -6.07 8.25
N VAL A 81 41.39 -7.08 8.84
CA VAL A 81 41.49 -7.37 10.28
C VAL A 81 42.82 -8.05 10.63
N GLY A 82 43.32 -8.98 9.79
CA GLY A 82 44.53 -9.76 10.02
C GLY A 82 44.28 -10.98 10.90
N GLU A 83 45.19 -11.32 11.80
CA GLU A 83 45.21 -12.58 12.58
C GLU A 83 43.93 -12.77 13.43
N ASP A 84 43.35 -11.69 13.95
CA ASP A 84 42.13 -11.76 14.77
C ASP A 84 40.88 -12.09 13.95
N ALA A 85 40.95 -12.07 12.63
CA ALA A 85 39.82 -12.47 11.74
C ALA A 85 39.39 -13.92 11.96
N ARG A 86 40.21 -14.77 12.58
CA ARG A 86 39.85 -16.16 12.98
C ARG A 86 38.64 -16.24 13.90
N TYR A 87 38.26 -15.15 14.54
CA TYR A 87 37.11 -15.08 15.43
C TYR A 87 35.81 -14.59 14.70
N ILE A 88 35.94 -14.01 13.50
CA ILE A 88 34.81 -13.59 12.72
C ILE A 88 34.10 -14.82 12.16
N HIS A 89 32.74 -14.82 12.18
CA HIS A 89 31.91 -15.96 11.75
C HIS A 89 32.04 -17.23 12.59
N MET A 90 32.62 -17.13 13.80
CA MET A 90 32.85 -18.29 14.65
C MET A 90 31.53 -18.90 15.14
N GLY A 91 31.27 -20.15 14.78
CA GLY A 91 30.05 -20.90 15.13
C GLY A 91 28.83 -20.56 14.31
N LEU A 92 28.91 -19.59 13.38
CA LEU A 92 27.81 -19.16 12.52
C LEU A 92 27.76 -19.95 11.20
N THR A 93 26.61 -19.86 10.54
CA THR A 93 26.42 -20.23 9.13
C THR A 93 26.05 -19.02 8.30
N SER A 94 26.26 -19.10 6.99
CA SER A 94 25.94 -17.97 6.07
C SER A 94 24.53 -17.43 6.25
N SER A 95 23.55 -18.29 6.49
CA SER A 95 22.15 -17.86 6.68
C SER A 95 21.89 -17.13 7.99
N ASP A 96 22.73 -17.29 9.01
CA ASP A 96 22.66 -16.49 10.24
C ASP A 96 22.87 -15.00 9.90
N ILE A 97 23.75 -14.71 8.93
CA ILE A 97 24.05 -13.36 8.46
C ILE A 97 23.00 -12.91 7.43
N LEU A 98 22.72 -13.77 6.44
CA LEU A 98 21.84 -13.42 5.33
C LEU A 98 20.40 -13.15 5.76
N ASP A 99 19.80 -14.04 6.55
CA ASP A 99 18.43 -13.89 6.98
C ASP A 99 18.25 -12.76 8.00
N THR A 100 19.18 -12.65 8.95
CA THR A 100 19.15 -11.55 9.93
C THR A 100 19.33 -10.19 9.26
N SER A 101 20.26 -10.05 8.31
CA SER A 101 20.43 -8.81 7.58
C SER A 101 19.24 -8.50 6.66
N LEU A 102 18.64 -9.52 6.03
CA LEU A 102 17.42 -9.33 5.22
C LEU A 102 16.27 -8.83 6.09
N ALA A 103 16.11 -9.38 7.30
CA ALA A 103 15.11 -8.90 8.26
C ALA A 103 15.30 -7.41 8.60
N ILE A 104 16.56 -6.95 8.78
CA ILE A 104 16.84 -5.52 9.00
C ILE A 104 16.43 -4.69 7.80
N LEU A 105 16.83 -5.09 6.58
CA LEU A 105 16.52 -4.34 5.35
C LEU A 105 15.01 -4.26 5.09
N LEU A 106 14.27 -5.35 5.32
CA LEU A 106 12.81 -5.37 5.17
C LEU A 106 12.11 -4.54 6.26
N LYS A 107 12.62 -4.56 7.50
CA LYS A 107 12.14 -3.71 8.60
C LYS A 107 12.34 -2.22 8.29
N GLU A 108 13.54 -1.82 7.85
CA GLU A 108 13.84 -0.44 7.43
C GLU A 108 12.94 -0.02 6.24
N SER A 109 12.77 -0.90 5.27
CA SER A 109 11.83 -0.65 4.16
C SER A 109 10.39 -0.47 4.65
N ALA A 110 9.94 -1.28 5.62
CA ALA A 110 8.61 -1.15 6.21
C ALA A 110 8.41 0.19 6.91
N GLU A 111 9.43 0.73 7.57
CA GLU A 111 9.39 2.03 8.23
C GLU A 111 9.17 3.18 7.24
N ILE A 112 9.85 3.14 6.10
CA ILE A 112 9.63 4.09 5.00
C ILE A 112 8.21 3.97 4.44
N LEU A 113 7.75 2.74 4.16
CA LEU A 113 6.40 2.51 3.64
C LEU A 113 5.29 2.95 4.61
N ILE A 114 5.49 2.76 5.91
CA ILE A 114 4.57 3.27 6.95
C ILE A 114 4.47 4.79 6.86
N HIS A 115 5.62 5.49 6.76
CA HIS A 115 5.65 6.93 6.61
C HIS A 115 4.92 7.41 5.34
N ASP A 116 5.11 6.73 4.22
CA ASP A 116 4.43 7.04 2.95
C ASP A 116 2.91 6.82 3.02
N ILE A 117 2.47 5.77 3.70
CA ILE A 117 1.03 5.55 3.95
C ILE A 117 0.46 6.66 4.84
N GLU A 118 1.18 7.08 5.88
CA GLU A 118 0.76 8.18 6.75
C GLU A 118 0.70 9.53 5.99
N LEU A 119 1.61 9.75 5.03
CA LEU A 119 1.53 10.90 4.12
C LEU A 119 0.25 10.85 3.28
N LEU A 120 -0.03 9.72 2.64
CA LEU A 120 -1.24 9.55 1.83
C LEU A 120 -2.51 9.71 2.66
N LEU A 121 -2.53 9.23 3.90
CA LEU A 121 -3.66 9.41 4.82
C LEU A 121 -3.93 10.89 5.10
N ARG A 122 -2.89 11.70 5.36
CA ARG A 122 -3.06 13.15 5.54
C ARG A 122 -3.70 13.80 4.32
N VAL A 123 -3.17 13.51 3.13
CA VAL A 123 -3.70 14.05 1.86
C VAL A 123 -5.17 13.65 1.65
N LEU A 124 -5.52 12.39 1.89
CA LEU A 124 -6.90 11.91 1.76
C LEU A 124 -7.85 12.56 2.77
N LYS A 125 -7.41 12.77 4.01
CA LYS A 125 -8.17 13.48 5.05
C LYS A 125 -8.46 14.92 4.62
N ASP A 126 -7.43 15.64 4.17
CA ASP A 126 -7.57 17.03 3.73
C ASP A 126 -8.53 17.14 2.53
N LYS A 127 -8.40 16.26 1.53
CA LYS A 127 -9.33 16.20 0.39
C LYS A 127 -10.75 15.83 0.80
N ALA A 128 -10.93 14.94 1.78
CA ALA A 128 -12.24 14.58 2.29
C ALA A 128 -12.96 15.80 2.90
N PHE A 129 -12.26 16.58 3.72
CA PHE A 129 -12.83 17.79 4.31
C PHE A 129 -13.01 18.92 3.30
N GLN A 130 -12.05 19.14 2.39
CA GLN A 130 -12.14 20.12 1.31
C GLN A 130 -13.42 19.93 0.48
N HIS A 131 -13.76 18.66 0.18
CA HIS A 131 -14.88 18.30 -0.68
C HIS A 131 -16.06 17.68 0.09
N LYS A 132 -16.14 17.92 1.38
CA LYS A 132 -17.21 17.37 2.22
C LYS A 132 -18.59 17.61 1.63
N ASN A 133 -18.83 18.80 1.10
CA ASN A 133 -20.13 19.23 0.56
C ASN A 133 -20.16 19.26 -0.99
N THR A 134 -19.14 18.76 -1.66
CA THR A 134 -19.11 18.71 -3.13
C THR A 134 -19.98 17.56 -3.63
N LEU A 135 -21.19 17.87 -4.06
CA LEU A 135 -22.17 16.92 -4.56
C LEU A 135 -21.76 16.29 -5.89
N MET A 136 -21.99 15.00 -6.00
CA MET A 136 -21.87 14.25 -7.25
C MET A 136 -22.89 13.11 -7.30
N ILE A 137 -23.13 12.55 -8.48
CA ILE A 137 -23.93 11.34 -8.59
C ILE A 137 -23.12 10.10 -8.23
N GLY A 138 -23.62 9.30 -7.31
CA GLY A 138 -23.12 7.96 -7.05
C GLY A 138 -23.45 7.02 -8.22
N ARG A 139 -22.54 6.11 -8.54
CA ARG A 139 -22.73 5.14 -9.62
C ARG A 139 -22.58 3.71 -9.09
N SER A 140 -23.55 2.86 -9.40
CA SER A 140 -23.45 1.42 -9.25
C SER A 140 -23.69 0.77 -10.60
N HIS A 141 -22.97 -0.30 -10.92
CA HIS A 141 -22.98 -0.95 -12.25
C HIS A 141 -22.69 0.02 -13.42
N GLY A 142 -22.02 1.14 -13.15
CA GLY A 142 -21.79 2.21 -14.13
C GLY A 142 -22.99 3.14 -14.37
N MET A 143 -24.15 2.88 -13.74
CA MET A 143 -25.37 3.67 -13.88
C MET A 143 -25.51 4.67 -12.73
N HIS A 144 -26.23 5.78 -12.99
CA HIS A 144 -26.55 6.76 -11.97
C HIS A 144 -27.45 6.13 -10.89
N ALA A 145 -27.06 6.27 -9.63
CA ALA A 145 -27.80 5.81 -8.46
C ALA A 145 -28.29 7.04 -7.67
N GLU A 146 -27.86 7.21 -6.44
CA GLU A 146 -28.23 8.32 -5.58
C GLU A 146 -27.09 9.33 -5.42
N PRO A 147 -27.39 10.58 -5.03
CA PRO A 147 -26.38 11.58 -4.70
C PRO A 147 -25.43 11.14 -3.58
N VAL A 148 -24.18 11.50 -3.72
CA VAL A 148 -23.10 11.31 -2.75
C VAL A 148 -22.22 12.57 -2.77
N THR A 149 -21.26 12.71 -1.87
CA THR A 149 -20.25 13.76 -1.99
C THR A 149 -18.87 13.20 -2.38
N PHE A 150 -18.10 14.01 -3.06
CA PHE A 150 -16.69 13.65 -3.37
C PHE A 150 -15.87 13.47 -2.08
N GLY A 151 -16.19 14.23 -1.02
CA GLY A 151 -15.58 14.05 0.30
C GLY A 151 -15.84 12.69 0.92
N LEU A 152 -17.05 12.12 0.78
CA LEU A 152 -17.35 10.76 1.23
C LEU A 152 -16.56 9.70 0.45
N LYS A 153 -16.29 9.92 -0.83
CA LYS A 153 -15.42 9.07 -1.65
C LYS A 153 -13.99 9.07 -1.10
N MET A 154 -13.44 10.24 -0.77
CA MET A 154 -12.12 10.37 -0.15
C MET A 154 -12.07 9.77 1.25
N ALA A 155 -13.10 9.92 2.05
CA ALA A 155 -13.23 9.31 3.37
C ALA A 155 -13.22 7.76 3.32
N LEU A 156 -13.85 7.18 2.28
CA LEU A 156 -13.79 5.73 2.04
C LEU A 156 -12.34 5.27 1.74
N TRP A 157 -11.61 6.00 0.90
CA TRP A 157 -10.21 5.70 0.59
C TRP A 157 -9.32 5.84 1.82
N TYR A 158 -9.55 6.88 2.62
CA TYR A 158 -8.87 7.10 3.89
C TYR A 158 -9.00 5.88 4.81
N LYS A 159 -10.23 5.40 5.07
CA LYS A 159 -10.46 4.22 5.94
C LYS A 159 -9.85 2.93 5.37
N GLU A 160 -9.78 2.80 4.06
CA GLU A 160 -9.08 1.67 3.44
C GLU A 160 -7.57 1.75 3.65
N MET A 161 -6.98 2.95 3.52
CA MET A 161 -5.57 3.16 3.79
C MET A 161 -5.21 3.05 5.27
N GLN A 162 -6.11 3.39 6.21
CA GLN A 162 -5.90 3.11 7.63
C GLN A 162 -5.74 1.60 7.89
N ARG A 163 -6.61 0.78 7.31
CA ARG A 163 -6.46 -0.69 7.41
C ARG A 163 -5.17 -1.20 6.75
N ASN A 164 -4.69 -0.52 5.72
CA ASN A 164 -3.41 -0.85 5.09
C ASN A 164 -2.22 -0.45 5.98
N LEU A 165 -2.32 0.67 6.69
CA LEU A 165 -1.33 1.06 7.70
C LEU A 165 -1.22 0.00 8.81
N ASP A 166 -2.35 -0.48 9.32
CA ASP A 166 -2.37 -1.52 10.35
C ASP A 166 -1.75 -2.82 9.84
N ARG A 167 -2.06 -3.23 8.59
CA ARG A 167 -1.42 -4.38 7.94
C ARG A 167 0.09 -4.20 7.81
N MET A 168 0.55 -3.01 7.39
CA MET A 168 1.98 -2.75 7.21
C MET A 168 2.73 -2.76 8.55
N ARG A 169 2.12 -2.25 9.62
CA ARG A 169 2.65 -2.33 10.98
C ARG A 169 2.74 -3.79 11.44
N GLY A 170 1.70 -4.58 11.21
CA GLY A 170 1.70 -6.03 11.49
C GLY A 170 2.78 -6.78 10.70
N ALA A 171 2.90 -6.51 9.41
CA ALA A 171 3.90 -7.12 8.56
C ALA A 171 5.34 -6.73 8.97
N LYS A 172 5.56 -5.48 9.43
CA LYS A 172 6.82 -5.04 10.03
C LYS A 172 7.17 -5.88 11.27
N GLU A 173 6.21 -6.10 12.16
CA GLU A 173 6.41 -6.94 13.34
C GLU A 173 6.73 -8.40 12.96
N THR A 174 6.00 -8.96 12.00
CA THR A 174 6.18 -10.34 11.54
C THR A 174 7.54 -10.56 10.88
N ILE A 175 8.07 -9.59 10.13
CA ILE A 175 9.37 -9.69 9.46
C ILE A 175 10.56 -9.35 10.37
N SER A 176 10.33 -8.72 11.53
CA SER A 176 11.37 -8.26 12.47
C SER A 176 11.90 -9.39 13.36
N TYR A 177 12.21 -10.54 12.78
CA TYR A 177 12.81 -11.68 13.46
C TYR A 177 14.17 -12.01 12.87
N ALA A 178 15.06 -12.52 13.72
CA ALA A 178 16.39 -12.98 13.34
C ALA A 178 16.66 -14.39 13.84
N LYS A 179 17.70 -15.00 13.31
CA LYS A 179 18.22 -16.29 13.78
C LYS A 179 19.74 -16.30 13.73
N LEU A 180 20.38 -16.75 14.78
CA LEU A 180 21.81 -17.07 14.86
C LEU A 180 21.98 -18.43 15.54
N SER A 181 21.40 -19.47 14.95
CA SER A 181 21.25 -20.80 15.54
C SER A 181 21.99 -21.90 14.78
N GLY A 182 22.86 -21.50 13.83
CA GLY A 182 23.72 -22.42 13.09
C GLY A 182 23.05 -23.12 11.91
N ALA A 183 23.71 -24.14 11.38
CA ALA A 183 23.41 -24.77 10.09
C ALA A 183 22.01 -25.40 9.96
N VAL A 184 21.41 -25.83 11.08
CA VAL A 184 20.10 -26.49 11.11
C VAL A 184 19.20 -26.00 12.26
N GLY A 185 19.56 -24.90 12.93
CA GLY A 185 18.75 -24.27 13.97
C GLY A 185 18.88 -24.89 15.37
N THR A 186 19.92 -25.66 15.63
CA THR A 186 20.07 -26.44 16.90
C THR A 186 21.05 -25.84 17.88
N PHE A 187 21.66 -24.71 17.58
CA PHE A 187 22.70 -24.05 18.41
C PHE A 187 23.90 -24.94 18.72
N SER A 188 24.20 -25.93 17.85
CA SER A 188 25.27 -26.93 18.10
C SER A 188 26.67 -26.33 18.21
N SER A 189 26.90 -25.15 17.64
CA SER A 189 28.23 -24.50 17.57
C SER A 189 28.25 -23.09 18.13
N ILE A 190 27.14 -22.56 18.61
CA ILE A 190 27.00 -21.22 19.16
C ILE A 190 26.01 -21.21 20.32
N ASP A 191 26.30 -20.42 21.35
CA ASP A 191 25.41 -20.30 22.51
C ASP A 191 24.20 -19.40 22.18
N PRO A 192 22.95 -19.77 22.59
CA PRO A 192 21.75 -18.96 22.35
C PRO A 192 21.85 -17.50 22.82
N SER A 193 22.64 -17.22 23.85
CA SER A 193 22.85 -15.85 24.33
C SER A 193 23.46 -14.92 23.28
N VAL A 194 24.15 -15.46 22.27
CA VAL A 194 24.68 -14.68 21.13
C VAL A 194 23.54 -14.18 20.26
N GLU A 195 22.57 -15.04 19.94
CA GLU A 195 21.36 -14.66 19.19
C GLU A 195 20.57 -13.58 19.94
N GLU A 196 20.30 -13.81 21.25
CA GLU A 196 19.58 -12.84 22.08
C GLU A 196 20.26 -11.48 22.09
N TYR A 197 21.59 -11.46 22.28
CA TYR A 197 22.38 -10.23 22.27
C TYR A 197 22.30 -9.49 20.94
N VAL A 198 22.49 -10.20 19.84
CA VAL A 198 22.46 -9.60 18.48
C VAL A 198 21.06 -9.06 18.19
N CYS A 199 20.01 -9.82 18.49
CA CYS A 199 18.64 -9.41 18.30
C CYS A 199 18.30 -8.14 19.09
N ASP A 200 18.67 -8.07 20.37
CA ASP A 200 18.44 -6.89 21.22
C ASP A 200 19.11 -5.63 20.61
N ARG A 201 20.36 -5.76 20.17
CA ARG A 201 21.14 -4.65 19.61
C ARG A 201 20.63 -4.15 18.25
N LEU A 202 19.99 -5.04 17.47
CA LEU A 202 19.40 -4.72 16.16
C LEU A 202 17.89 -4.36 16.25
N GLY A 203 17.30 -4.46 17.44
CA GLY A 203 15.87 -4.26 17.62
C GLY A 203 15.03 -5.29 16.86
N LEU A 204 15.54 -6.53 16.79
CA LEU A 204 14.84 -7.70 16.24
C LEU A 204 14.44 -8.64 17.38
N LYS A 205 13.58 -9.60 17.07
CA LYS A 205 13.19 -10.67 18.00
C LYS A 205 13.90 -11.97 17.58
N PRO A 206 14.43 -12.77 18.53
CA PRO A 206 14.92 -14.10 18.18
C PRO A 206 13.76 -14.98 17.74
N ALA A 207 13.94 -15.77 16.69
CA ALA A 207 12.95 -16.74 16.26
C ALA A 207 12.87 -17.87 17.30
N PRO A 208 11.67 -18.20 17.83
CA PRO A 208 11.55 -19.27 18.83
C PRO A 208 12.09 -20.62 18.37
N VAL A 209 12.06 -20.86 17.06
CA VAL A 209 12.61 -22.01 16.36
C VAL A 209 12.91 -21.64 14.93
N ALA A 210 14.00 -22.14 14.39
CA ALA A 210 14.38 -21.97 12.99
C ALA A 210 14.98 -23.28 12.45
N THR A 211 15.16 -23.34 11.13
CA THR A 211 15.98 -24.36 10.47
C THR A 211 17.35 -23.73 10.15
N GLN A 212 17.91 -23.98 8.98
CA GLN A 212 19.04 -23.17 8.52
C GLN A 212 18.64 -21.70 8.27
N ILE A 213 17.35 -21.46 8.03
CA ILE A 213 16.74 -20.17 7.71
C ILE A 213 15.54 -19.89 8.61
N LEU A 214 15.09 -18.63 8.61
CA LEU A 214 13.76 -18.22 9.08
C LEU A 214 12.69 -18.80 8.16
N GLN A 215 11.51 -19.13 8.71
CA GLN A 215 10.39 -19.64 7.90
C GLN A 215 9.86 -18.57 6.96
N ARG A 216 9.57 -18.94 5.72
CA ARG A 216 9.23 -18.01 4.62
C ARG A 216 7.78 -17.56 4.60
N ASP A 217 6.91 -18.10 5.45
CA ASP A 217 5.57 -17.57 5.69
C ASP A 217 5.60 -16.09 6.14
N ARG A 218 6.60 -15.69 6.95
CA ARG A 218 6.82 -14.30 7.36
C ARG A 218 7.06 -13.38 6.16
N HIS A 219 7.88 -13.83 5.23
CA HIS A 219 8.18 -13.11 3.98
C HIS A 219 6.94 -13.07 3.07
N ALA A 220 6.21 -14.18 2.96
CA ALA A 220 4.96 -14.25 2.21
C ALA A 220 3.90 -13.28 2.76
N GLU A 221 3.72 -13.19 4.07
CA GLU A 221 2.85 -12.20 4.72
C GLU A 221 3.29 -10.77 4.37
N PHE A 222 4.58 -10.49 4.46
CA PHE A 222 5.13 -9.18 4.13
C PHE A 222 4.80 -8.80 2.68
N PHE A 223 5.18 -9.60 1.69
CA PHE A 223 4.98 -9.29 0.27
C PHE A 223 3.51 -9.30 -0.15
N THR A 224 2.66 -10.15 0.44
CA THR A 224 1.22 -10.11 0.20
C THR A 224 0.59 -8.83 0.77
N THR A 225 1.07 -8.33 1.90
CA THR A 225 0.68 -7.03 2.43
C THR A 225 1.02 -5.90 1.46
N LEU A 226 2.23 -5.87 0.90
CA LEU A 226 2.61 -4.90 -0.13
C LEU A 226 1.68 -4.96 -1.35
N ALA A 227 1.31 -6.18 -1.79
CA ALA A 227 0.40 -6.37 -2.91
C ALA A 227 -1.03 -5.88 -2.63
N ILE A 228 -1.54 -6.05 -1.40
CA ILE A 228 -2.85 -5.51 -0.98
C ILE A 228 -2.84 -3.98 -1.04
N ILE A 229 -1.79 -3.34 -0.51
CA ILE A 229 -1.64 -1.87 -0.54
C ILE A 229 -1.62 -1.37 -1.99
N ALA A 230 -0.81 -1.99 -2.85
CA ALA A 230 -0.74 -1.65 -4.28
C ALA A 230 -2.09 -1.84 -4.99
N SER A 231 -2.87 -2.86 -4.62
CA SER A 231 -4.20 -3.10 -5.17
C SER A 231 -5.23 -2.05 -4.73
N SER A 232 -5.09 -1.49 -3.53
CA SER A 232 -5.88 -0.33 -3.10
C SER A 232 -5.56 0.90 -3.96
N ILE A 233 -4.28 1.18 -4.20
CA ILE A 233 -3.84 2.28 -5.08
C ILE A 233 -4.39 2.08 -6.51
N GLU A 234 -4.34 0.86 -7.04
CA GLU A 234 -4.92 0.55 -8.36
C GLU A 234 -6.42 0.82 -8.42
N LYS A 235 -7.17 0.41 -7.40
CA LYS A 235 -8.61 0.68 -7.28
C LYS A 235 -8.90 2.18 -7.29
N PHE A 236 -8.16 2.97 -6.52
CA PHE A 236 -8.32 4.42 -6.48
C PHE A 236 -7.95 5.08 -7.80
N SER A 237 -6.85 4.64 -8.42
CA SER A 237 -6.42 5.09 -9.75
C SER A 237 -7.45 4.76 -10.84
N THR A 238 -8.10 3.61 -10.73
CA THR A 238 -9.17 3.22 -11.66
C THR A 238 -10.36 4.17 -11.53
N GLU A 239 -10.74 4.56 -10.31
CA GLU A 239 -11.80 5.54 -10.08
C GLU A 239 -11.43 6.93 -10.66
N VAL A 240 -10.20 7.41 -10.47
CA VAL A 240 -9.73 8.67 -11.08
C VAL A 240 -9.86 8.60 -12.61
N ARG A 241 -9.42 7.49 -13.24
CA ARG A 241 -9.56 7.28 -14.70
C ARG A 241 -11.01 7.28 -15.14
N LEU A 242 -11.92 6.72 -14.36
CA LEU A 242 -13.35 6.72 -14.66
C LEU A 242 -13.96 8.12 -14.55
N LEU A 243 -13.53 8.93 -13.58
CA LEU A 243 -13.97 10.31 -13.41
C LEU A 243 -13.42 11.25 -14.49
N GLN A 244 -12.24 10.96 -15.03
CA GLN A 244 -11.57 11.77 -16.06
C GLN A 244 -12.08 11.48 -17.49
N ARG A 245 -12.86 10.41 -17.71
CA ARG A 245 -13.39 10.12 -19.05
C ARG A 245 -14.13 11.32 -19.62
N THR A 246 -14.01 11.54 -20.93
CA THR A 246 -14.60 12.69 -21.65
C THR A 246 -16.08 12.88 -21.34
N GLU A 247 -16.85 11.78 -21.27
CA GLU A 247 -18.31 11.81 -21.01
C GLU A 247 -18.62 12.16 -19.55
N VAL A 248 -17.71 11.87 -18.62
CA VAL A 248 -17.86 12.11 -17.18
C VAL A 248 -17.29 13.46 -16.80
N GLY A 249 -15.97 13.64 -16.92
CA GLY A 249 -15.26 14.91 -16.73
C GLY A 249 -15.40 15.53 -15.33
N GLU A 250 -15.55 14.71 -14.28
CA GLU A 250 -15.81 15.17 -12.90
C GLU A 250 -14.55 15.46 -12.09
N ALA A 251 -13.45 14.82 -12.45
CA ALA A 251 -12.11 15.09 -11.92
C ALA A 251 -11.05 14.73 -12.94
N GLU A 252 -9.85 15.33 -12.85
CA GLU A 252 -8.71 14.99 -13.68
C GLU A 252 -7.39 15.12 -12.94
N GLU A 253 -6.37 14.36 -13.37
CA GLU A 253 -5.00 14.55 -12.93
C GLU A 253 -4.52 15.95 -13.25
N PHE A 254 -3.76 16.56 -12.31
CA PHE A 254 -3.16 17.86 -12.55
C PHE A 254 -2.23 17.84 -13.75
N PHE A 255 -2.40 18.81 -14.63
CA PHE A 255 -1.61 18.97 -15.84
C PHE A 255 -0.73 20.23 -15.73
N SER A 256 0.57 20.03 -15.54
CA SER A 256 1.50 21.13 -15.31
C SER A 256 1.77 21.93 -16.58
N ALA A 257 2.15 23.21 -16.39
CA ALA A 257 2.55 24.07 -17.52
C ALA A 257 3.72 23.45 -18.30
N GLY A 258 3.58 23.35 -19.60
CA GLY A 258 4.58 22.73 -20.49
C GLY A 258 4.51 21.21 -20.63
N GLN A 259 3.70 20.52 -19.83
CA GLN A 259 3.46 19.09 -19.99
C GLN A 259 2.82 18.78 -21.35
N LYS A 260 3.16 17.65 -21.95
CA LYS A 260 2.56 17.16 -23.20
C LYS A 260 1.68 15.95 -22.90
N GLY A 261 0.39 16.05 -23.20
CA GLY A 261 -0.58 14.98 -22.92
C GLY A 261 -0.67 13.93 -24.02
N SER A 262 -0.32 14.30 -25.26
CA SER A 262 -0.39 13.42 -26.42
C SER A 262 0.60 13.90 -27.49
N SER A 263 1.19 12.94 -28.20
CA SER A 263 2.08 13.24 -29.33
C SER A 263 1.31 13.69 -30.60
N ALA A 264 0.03 13.30 -30.71
CA ALA A 264 -0.79 13.57 -31.89
C ALA A 264 -1.85 14.67 -31.68
N MET A 265 -2.43 14.74 -30.49
CA MET A 265 -3.52 15.68 -30.15
C MET A 265 -3.12 16.57 -28.97
N PRO A 266 -2.67 17.81 -29.19
CA PRO A 266 -2.10 18.66 -28.13
C PRO A 266 -3.05 18.97 -26.96
N HIS A 267 -4.36 18.93 -27.19
CA HIS A 267 -5.39 19.19 -26.18
C HIS A 267 -5.75 17.96 -25.32
N LYS A 268 -5.30 16.75 -25.70
CA LYS A 268 -5.67 15.51 -25.02
C LYS A 268 -4.88 15.32 -23.73
N ARG A 269 -5.57 15.31 -22.59
CA ARG A 269 -4.99 15.07 -21.27
C ARG A 269 -5.31 13.65 -20.83
N ASN A 270 -4.33 12.79 -20.87
CA ASN A 270 -4.48 11.39 -20.49
C ASN A 270 -4.21 11.19 -18.99
N PRO A 271 -4.92 10.28 -18.29
CA PRO A 271 -4.66 9.95 -16.89
C PRO A 271 -3.45 9.01 -16.75
N VAL A 272 -2.26 9.50 -17.16
CA VAL A 272 -1.04 8.68 -17.32
C VAL A 272 -0.52 8.18 -15.99
N LEU A 273 -0.66 8.97 -14.91
CA LEU A 273 -0.21 8.55 -13.58
C LEU A 273 -1.08 7.41 -13.05
N SER A 274 -2.39 7.52 -13.17
CA SER A 274 -3.34 6.47 -12.76
C SER A 274 -3.17 5.19 -13.59
N GLU A 275 -2.89 5.31 -14.90
CA GLU A 275 -2.57 4.16 -15.76
C GLU A 275 -1.26 3.49 -15.33
N ASN A 276 -0.25 4.29 -14.97
CA ASN A 276 1.03 3.81 -14.46
C ASN A 276 0.83 3.04 -13.14
N MET A 277 0.09 3.59 -12.16
CA MET A 277 -0.24 2.91 -10.91
C MET A 277 -0.93 1.56 -11.16
N SER A 278 -1.89 1.51 -12.08
CA SER A 278 -2.58 0.27 -12.45
C SER A 278 -1.64 -0.77 -13.06
N GLY A 279 -0.66 -0.34 -13.85
CA GLY A 279 0.37 -1.22 -14.41
C GLY A 279 1.32 -1.77 -13.34
N LEU A 280 1.80 -0.92 -12.44
CA LEU A 280 2.76 -1.27 -11.39
C LEU A 280 2.15 -2.21 -10.35
N ALA A 281 0.87 -2.08 -10.03
CA ALA A 281 0.16 -2.99 -9.11
C ALA A 281 0.17 -4.45 -9.59
N ARG A 282 0.24 -4.69 -10.90
CA ARG A 282 0.37 -6.05 -11.46
C ARG A 282 1.69 -6.70 -11.08
N LEU A 283 2.79 -5.92 -11.12
CA LEU A 283 4.11 -6.39 -10.69
C LEU A 283 4.11 -6.73 -9.20
N MET A 284 3.49 -5.88 -8.36
CA MET A 284 3.38 -6.13 -6.93
C MET A 284 2.71 -7.46 -6.61
N ARG A 285 1.62 -7.80 -7.31
CA ARG A 285 0.95 -9.10 -7.16
C ARG A 285 1.81 -10.27 -7.63
N SER A 286 2.62 -10.09 -8.68
CA SER A 286 3.54 -11.14 -9.12
C SER A 286 4.67 -11.39 -8.11
N TYR A 287 5.20 -10.35 -7.46
CA TYR A 287 6.20 -10.49 -6.40
C TYR A 287 5.65 -11.22 -5.16
N ALA A 288 4.40 -10.92 -4.78
CA ALA A 288 3.72 -11.66 -3.72
C ALA A 288 3.56 -13.15 -4.05
N MET A 289 3.22 -13.47 -5.29
CA MET A 289 3.14 -14.86 -5.75
C MET A 289 4.48 -15.58 -5.62
N VAL A 290 5.58 -14.97 -6.08
CA VAL A 290 6.92 -15.52 -5.93
C VAL A 290 7.28 -15.76 -4.46
N SER A 291 6.90 -14.85 -3.57
CA SER A 291 7.16 -15.01 -2.13
C SER A 291 6.39 -16.18 -1.51
N MET A 292 5.16 -16.43 -1.96
CA MET A 292 4.39 -17.61 -1.53
C MET A 292 5.01 -18.91 -2.04
N GLU A 293 5.53 -18.94 -3.27
CA GLU A 293 6.26 -20.11 -3.81
C GLU A 293 7.53 -20.42 -3.03
N ASN A 294 8.18 -19.42 -2.42
CA ASN A 294 9.35 -19.58 -1.58
C ASN A 294 9.06 -20.25 -0.22
N MET A 295 7.79 -20.47 0.15
CA MET A 295 7.45 -21.18 1.40
C MET A 295 7.78 -22.68 1.32
N THR A 296 7.69 -23.28 0.13
CA THR A 296 7.92 -24.70 -0.09
C THR A 296 9.40 -24.99 -0.39
N LEU A 297 10.16 -25.27 0.64
CA LEU A 297 11.58 -25.60 0.56
C LEU A 297 11.82 -27.04 0.99
N TRP A 298 12.96 -27.62 0.56
CA TRP A 298 13.34 -28.96 0.93
C TRP A 298 14.01 -28.98 2.31
N HIS A 299 13.51 -29.85 3.19
CA HIS A 299 14.09 -30.13 4.51
C HIS A 299 14.35 -28.81 5.30
N GLU A 300 15.55 -28.66 5.86
CA GLU A 300 15.95 -27.48 6.64
C GLU A 300 16.24 -26.27 5.76
N ARG A 301 16.55 -26.47 4.48
CA ARG A 301 16.69 -25.46 3.43
C ARG A 301 17.13 -26.06 2.09
N ASP A 302 16.61 -25.58 0.97
CA ASP A 302 17.31 -25.48 -0.29
C ASP A 302 17.52 -24.01 -0.67
N ILE A 303 18.32 -23.70 -1.71
CA ILE A 303 18.70 -22.33 -2.05
C ILE A 303 17.78 -21.64 -3.07
N SER A 304 16.70 -22.28 -3.51
CA SER A 304 15.82 -21.77 -4.57
C SER A 304 15.21 -20.41 -4.23
N HIS A 305 14.87 -20.17 -2.96
CA HIS A 305 14.33 -18.89 -2.50
C HIS A 305 15.30 -17.72 -2.67
N SER A 306 16.60 -17.97 -2.54
CA SER A 306 17.62 -16.90 -2.44
C SER A 306 17.70 -16.05 -3.71
N SER A 307 17.68 -16.67 -4.89
CA SER A 307 17.74 -15.94 -6.16
C SER A 307 16.50 -15.08 -6.38
N ALA A 308 15.33 -15.57 -5.97
CA ALA A 308 14.07 -14.85 -6.07
C ALA A 308 14.04 -13.65 -5.09
N GLU A 309 14.42 -13.85 -3.83
CA GLU A 309 14.42 -12.82 -2.77
C GLU A 309 15.37 -11.67 -3.08
N ARG A 310 16.52 -11.93 -3.72
CA ARG A 310 17.46 -10.89 -4.18
C ARG A 310 16.84 -9.91 -5.19
N VAL A 311 15.79 -10.34 -5.90
CA VAL A 311 15.04 -9.52 -6.86
C VAL A 311 13.81 -8.92 -6.20
N ILE A 312 12.93 -9.75 -5.62
CA ILE A 312 11.63 -9.25 -5.12
C ILE A 312 11.77 -8.35 -3.90
N GLY A 313 12.78 -8.55 -3.04
CA GLY A 313 13.02 -7.70 -1.86
C GLY A 313 13.17 -6.23 -2.24
N PRO A 314 14.23 -5.87 -2.98
CA PRO A 314 14.44 -4.49 -3.43
C PRO A 314 13.33 -4.03 -4.39
N ASP A 315 12.93 -4.85 -5.35
CA ASP A 315 11.99 -4.40 -6.38
C ASP A 315 10.60 -4.10 -5.83
N ALA A 316 10.06 -4.92 -4.94
CA ALA A 316 8.73 -4.70 -4.39
C ALA A 316 8.69 -3.47 -3.45
N THR A 317 9.69 -3.31 -2.57
CA THR A 317 9.71 -2.20 -1.62
C THR A 317 9.96 -0.86 -2.31
N ILE A 318 10.93 -0.79 -3.24
CA ILE A 318 11.20 0.42 -4.04
C ILE A 318 9.99 0.80 -4.89
N LEU A 319 9.31 -0.19 -5.48
CA LEU A 319 8.16 0.07 -6.32
C LEU A 319 6.97 0.58 -5.54
N LEU A 320 6.68 0.00 -4.36
CA LEU A 320 5.56 0.45 -3.54
C LEU A 320 5.80 1.84 -2.95
N ASP A 321 7.03 2.15 -2.50
CA ASP A 321 7.44 3.48 -2.06
C ASP A 321 7.19 4.52 -3.17
N PHE A 322 7.62 4.24 -4.39
CA PHE A 322 7.33 5.09 -5.55
C PHE A 322 5.82 5.26 -5.78
N MET A 323 5.05 4.17 -5.72
CA MET A 323 3.59 4.20 -5.95
C MET A 323 2.88 5.06 -4.90
N LEU A 324 3.18 4.87 -3.61
CA LEU A 324 2.56 5.59 -2.50
C LEU A 324 2.83 7.10 -2.60
N HIS A 325 4.09 7.46 -2.77
CA HIS A 325 4.49 8.86 -2.86
C HIS A 325 3.89 9.55 -4.08
N ARG A 326 3.97 8.88 -5.24
CA ARG A 326 3.44 9.43 -6.49
C ARG A 326 1.92 9.55 -6.49
N PHE A 327 1.24 8.60 -5.86
CA PHE A 327 -0.21 8.64 -5.71
C PHE A 327 -0.65 9.73 -4.73
N ALA A 328 0.06 9.92 -3.62
CA ALA A 328 -0.20 11.03 -2.68
C ALA A 328 -0.11 12.40 -3.38
N ASP A 329 0.97 12.65 -4.13
CA ASP A 329 1.16 13.87 -4.93
C ASP A 329 0.02 14.06 -5.96
N MET A 330 -0.39 12.98 -6.65
CA MET A 330 -1.49 13.03 -7.60
C MET A 330 -2.82 13.40 -6.93
N VAL A 331 -3.15 12.83 -5.76
CA VAL A 331 -4.39 13.14 -5.04
C VAL A 331 -4.36 14.55 -4.47
N GLU A 332 -3.23 15.00 -3.94
CA GLU A 332 -3.06 16.35 -3.42
C GLU A 332 -3.36 17.40 -4.50
N ASN A 333 -2.90 17.15 -5.71
CA ASN A 333 -3.05 18.06 -6.85
C ASN A 333 -4.25 17.74 -7.76
N LEU A 334 -5.11 16.77 -7.39
CA LEU A 334 -6.25 16.38 -8.20
C LEU A 334 -7.20 17.55 -8.43
N VAL A 335 -7.51 17.81 -9.70
CA VAL A 335 -8.47 18.86 -10.11
C VAL A 335 -9.87 18.28 -10.08
N VAL A 336 -10.76 18.91 -9.32
CA VAL A 336 -12.16 18.50 -9.16
C VAL A 336 -13.06 19.55 -9.80
N TYR A 337 -14.10 19.14 -10.52
CA TYR A 337 -15.04 19.99 -11.23
C TYR A 337 -16.47 19.90 -10.65
N PRO A 338 -16.79 20.64 -9.56
CA PRO A 338 -18.11 20.59 -8.91
C PRO A 338 -19.27 20.92 -9.84
N GLU A 339 -19.07 21.88 -10.75
CA GLU A 339 -20.08 22.26 -11.74
C GLU A 339 -20.42 21.11 -12.70
N ARG A 340 -19.37 20.37 -13.15
CA ARG A 340 -19.57 19.19 -13.99
C ARG A 340 -20.25 18.07 -13.25
N MET A 341 -19.92 17.87 -11.98
CA MET A 341 -20.60 16.91 -11.09
C MET A 341 -22.09 17.23 -10.97
N MET A 342 -22.44 18.50 -10.81
CA MET A 342 -23.85 18.95 -10.76
C MET A 342 -24.57 18.77 -12.10
N LEU A 343 -23.93 19.01 -13.23
CA LEU A 343 -24.50 18.73 -14.54
C LEU A 343 -24.80 17.24 -14.72
N ASN A 344 -23.87 16.37 -14.37
CA ASN A 344 -24.04 14.93 -14.44
C ASN A 344 -25.14 14.43 -13.49
N LEU A 345 -25.21 14.96 -12.28
CA LEU A 345 -26.24 14.63 -11.30
C LEU A 345 -27.63 14.91 -11.85
N ASN A 346 -27.82 16.04 -12.54
CA ASN A 346 -29.09 16.46 -13.10
C ASN A 346 -29.42 15.82 -14.47
N MET A 347 -28.49 15.07 -15.08
CA MET A 347 -28.61 14.55 -16.45
C MET A 347 -29.87 13.67 -16.66
N THR A 348 -30.34 12.98 -15.61
CA THR A 348 -31.49 12.08 -15.65
C THR A 348 -32.79 12.78 -15.32
N GLY A 349 -32.85 14.13 -15.29
CA GLY A 349 -34.10 14.87 -15.01
C GLY A 349 -34.68 14.63 -13.62
N GLY A 350 -33.84 14.25 -12.64
CA GLY A 350 -34.27 14.05 -11.25
C GLY A 350 -34.84 12.67 -10.93
N VAL A 351 -34.68 11.68 -11.82
CA VAL A 351 -35.19 10.29 -11.57
C VAL A 351 -34.54 9.65 -10.35
N PHE A 352 -33.37 10.10 -9.93
CA PHE A 352 -32.69 9.61 -8.70
C PHE A 352 -33.52 9.91 -7.42
N PHE A 353 -34.50 10.80 -7.44
CA PHE A 353 -35.44 11.01 -6.35
C PHE A 353 -36.57 9.95 -6.26
N SER A 354 -36.64 9.01 -7.22
CA SER A 354 -37.70 8.02 -7.32
C SER A 354 -37.97 7.24 -6.03
N GLN A 355 -36.92 6.85 -5.30
CA GLN A 355 -37.09 6.16 -4.02
C GLN A 355 -37.70 7.07 -2.94
N LYS A 356 -37.35 8.38 -2.91
CA LYS A 356 -37.94 9.33 -1.95
C LYS A 356 -39.42 9.49 -2.19
N VAL A 357 -39.83 9.59 -3.46
CA VAL A 357 -41.27 9.65 -3.85
C VAL A 357 -42.01 8.36 -3.50
N LEU A 358 -41.38 7.19 -3.78
CA LEU A 358 -41.95 5.88 -3.45
C LEU A 358 -42.23 5.76 -1.95
N LEU A 359 -41.29 6.15 -1.10
CA LEU A 359 -41.43 6.12 0.36
C LEU A 359 -42.54 7.09 0.82
N LYS A 360 -42.64 8.29 0.26
CA LYS A 360 -43.71 9.24 0.58
C LYS A 360 -45.11 8.66 0.23
N LEU A 361 -45.28 7.98 -0.91
CA LEU A 361 -46.49 7.31 -1.28
C LEU A 361 -46.86 6.20 -0.30
N ILE A 362 -45.89 5.41 0.16
CA ILE A 362 -46.11 4.38 1.19
C ILE A 362 -46.56 5.01 2.51
N ASP A 363 -45.91 6.09 2.93
CA ASP A 363 -46.26 6.82 4.17
C ASP A 363 -47.72 7.37 4.12
N LYS A 364 -48.25 7.64 2.91
CA LYS A 364 -49.63 8.03 2.69
C LYS A 364 -50.63 6.84 2.57
N GLY A 365 -50.12 5.62 2.81
CA GLY A 365 -50.96 4.42 2.93
C GLY A 365 -51.05 3.55 1.68
N LEU A 366 -50.26 3.80 0.63
CA LEU A 366 -50.20 2.89 -0.52
C LEU A 366 -49.42 1.62 -0.20
N SER A 367 -49.83 0.51 -0.83
CA SER A 367 -48.95 -0.68 -0.85
C SER A 367 -47.68 -0.38 -1.62
N ARG A 368 -46.60 -1.09 -1.26
CA ARG A 368 -45.31 -0.94 -1.93
C ARG A 368 -45.40 -1.18 -3.44
N GLU A 369 -46.17 -2.19 -3.85
CA GLU A 369 -46.37 -2.56 -5.25
C GLU A 369 -47.05 -1.43 -6.03
N LYS A 370 -48.09 -0.84 -5.44
CA LYS A 370 -48.84 0.25 -6.09
C LYS A 370 -48.01 1.54 -6.17
N ALA A 371 -47.29 1.87 -5.09
CA ALA A 371 -46.37 2.99 -5.10
C ALA A 371 -45.25 2.80 -6.14
N TYR A 372 -44.74 1.56 -6.28
CA TYR A 372 -43.71 1.23 -7.28
C TYR A 372 -44.26 1.42 -8.72
N GLU A 373 -45.47 0.95 -9.04
CA GLU A 373 -46.09 1.12 -10.36
C GLU A 373 -46.20 2.60 -10.75
N ILE A 374 -46.67 3.45 -9.82
CA ILE A 374 -46.83 4.89 -10.06
C ILE A 374 -45.43 5.53 -10.33
N VAL A 375 -44.49 5.26 -9.48
CA VAL A 375 -43.10 5.84 -9.59
C VAL A 375 -42.44 5.36 -10.86
N GLN A 376 -42.48 4.05 -11.16
CA GLN A 376 -41.85 3.47 -12.33
C GLN A 376 -42.43 4.06 -13.63
N ARG A 377 -43.77 4.14 -13.75
CA ARG A 377 -44.42 4.72 -14.91
C ARG A 377 -43.98 6.14 -15.20
N ASN A 378 -43.92 6.99 -14.18
CA ASN A 378 -43.50 8.37 -14.33
C ASN A 378 -41.99 8.49 -14.58
N ALA A 379 -41.16 7.65 -13.96
CA ALA A 379 -39.73 7.63 -14.19
C ALA A 379 -39.36 7.16 -15.60
N MET A 380 -40.04 6.13 -16.14
CA MET A 380 -39.82 5.67 -17.51
C MET A 380 -40.26 6.74 -18.51
N LYS A 381 -41.43 7.39 -18.28
CA LYS A 381 -41.88 8.50 -19.10
C LYS A 381 -40.90 9.68 -19.09
N SER A 382 -40.29 10.01 -17.93
CA SER A 382 -39.23 11.03 -17.83
C SER A 382 -38.02 10.67 -18.71
N TRP A 383 -37.65 9.41 -18.72
CA TRP A 383 -36.55 8.91 -19.53
C TRP A 383 -36.82 8.98 -21.03
N GLU A 384 -38.05 8.60 -21.45
CA GLU A 384 -38.45 8.57 -22.86
C GLU A 384 -38.69 9.96 -23.43
N GLU A 385 -39.46 10.80 -22.71
CA GLU A 385 -39.88 12.12 -23.18
C GLU A 385 -38.90 13.25 -22.86
N LYS A 386 -37.86 12.98 -22.06
CA LYS A 386 -36.90 13.99 -21.57
C LYS A 386 -37.54 15.13 -20.79
N VAL A 387 -38.64 14.84 -20.10
CA VAL A 387 -39.37 15.77 -19.20
C VAL A 387 -38.89 15.52 -17.77
N ALA A 388 -38.77 16.57 -16.97
CA ALA A 388 -38.34 16.44 -15.59
C ALA A 388 -39.32 15.52 -14.79
N PHE A 389 -38.76 14.58 -14.03
CA PHE A 389 -39.52 13.60 -13.27
C PHE A 389 -40.53 14.26 -12.30
N LYS A 390 -40.12 15.34 -11.63
CA LYS A 390 -40.97 16.14 -10.75
C LYS A 390 -42.18 16.69 -11.48
N GLU A 391 -42.01 17.18 -12.69
CA GLU A 391 -43.11 17.76 -13.50
C GLU A 391 -44.14 16.69 -13.89
N LEU A 392 -43.67 15.49 -14.25
CA LEU A 392 -44.56 14.36 -14.56
C LEU A 392 -45.38 13.93 -13.35
N LEU A 393 -44.77 13.86 -12.16
CA LEU A 393 -45.46 13.53 -10.91
C LEU A 393 -46.52 14.55 -10.58
N LEU A 394 -46.25 15.84 -10.72
CA LEU A 394 -47.22 16.92 -10.47
C LEU A 394 -48.38 16.92 -11.47
N ARG A 395 -48.22 16.38 -12.67
CA ARG A 395 -49.26 16.23 -13.70
C ARG A 395 -50.03 14.91 -13.59
N ASP A 396 -49.50 13.92 -12.88
CA ASP A 396 -50.15 12.61 -12.74
C ASP A 396 -51.22 12.65 -11.67
N SER A 397 -52.50 12.56 -12.11
CA SER A 397 -53.68 12.61 -11.23
C SER A 397 -53.66 11.52 -10.16
N GLU A 398 -53.10 10.34 -10.45
CA GLU A 398 -53.00 9.25 -9.47
C GLU A 398 -52.00 9.61 -8.38
N THR A 399 -50.82 10.12 -8.74
CA THR A 399 -49.83 10.63 -7.78
C THR A 399 -50.44 11.72 -6.90
N MET A 400 -51.08 12.71 -7.51
CA MET A 400 -51.67 13.85 -6.82
C MET A 400 -52.95 13.53 -6.01
N SER A 401 -53.51 12.32 -6.14
CA SER A 401 -54.55 11.85 -5.24
C SER A 401 -54.03 11.41 -3.86
N TYR A 402 -52.74 11.14 -3.73
CA TYR A 402 -52.08 10.74 -2.49
C TYR A 402 -51.10 11.79 -1.95
N LEU A 403 -50.39 12.51 -2.83
CA LEU A 403 -49.39 13.51 -2.46
C LEU A 403 -49.92 14.91 -2.78
N THR A 404 -49.56 15.87 -1.93
CA THR A 404 -49.68 17.28 -2.24
C THR A 404 -48.47 17.78 -3.03
N ALA A 405 -48.53 18.97 -3.62
CA ALA A 405 -47.35 19.59 -4.26
C ALA A 405 -46.19 19.78 -3.26
N ASP A 406 -46.52 20.15 -2.01
CA ASP A 406 -45.54 20.31 -0.94
C ASP A 406 -44.86 18.96 -0.58
N ASP A 407 -45.58 17.84 -0.58
CA ASP A 407 -45.05 16.51 -0.38
C ASP A 407 -44.04 16.14 -1.49
N VAL A 408 -44.35 16.49 -2.73
CA VAL A 408 -43.47 16.28 -3.88
C VAL A 408 -42.23 17.18 -3.76
N ASP A 409 -42.41 18.46 -3.42
CA ASP A 409 -41.30 19.41 -3.24
C ASP A 409 -40.35 18.95 -2.14
N ASP A 410 -40.91 18.45 -1.04
CA ASP A 410 -40.08 17.91 0.07
C ASP A 410 -39.33 16.65 -0.34
N ALA A 411 -39.90 15.75 -1.14
CA ALA A 411 -39.24 14.57 -1.66
C ALA A 411 -38.04 14.93 -2.58
N PHE A 412 -38.09 16.08 -3.27
CA PHE A 412 -37.05 16.55 -4.20
C PHE A 412 -35.99 17.44 -3.57
N LYS A 413 -35.92 17.52 -2.24
CA LYS A 413 -34.81 18.18 -1.54
C LYS A 413 -33.55 17.32 -1.58
N ILE A 414 -32.47 17.85 -2.12
CA ILE A 414 -31.19 17.15 -2.22
C ILE A 414 -30.57 16.85 -0.83
N GLU A 415 -30.86 17.69 0.12
CA GLU A 415 -30.43 17.57 1.53
C GLU A 415 -30.92 16.25 2.17
N ASN A 416 -32.01 15.69 1.69
CA ASN A 416 -32.54 14.40 2.17
C ASN A 416 -31.57 13.22 1.94
N PHE A 417 -30.57 13.36 1.06
CA PHE A 417 -29.52 12.36 0.86
C PHE A 417 -28.31 12.57 1.75
N LEU A 418 -28.14 13.76 2.33
CA LEU A 418 -26.96 14.15 3.10
C LEU A 418 -27.21 14.27 4.60
N THR A 419 -28.41 13.95 5.07
CA THR A 419 -28.83 14.09 6.47
C THR A 419 -27.85 13.48 7.48
N HIS A 420 -27.20 12.38 7.13
CA HIS A 420 -26.28 11.66 8.00
C HIS A 420 -24.80 11.81 7.60
N GLN A 421 -24.48 12.78 6.76
CA GLN A 421 -23.09 13.00 6.31
C GLN A 421 -22.16 13.35 7.48
N ASP A 422 -22.58 14.23 8.37
CA ASP A 422 -21.79 14.62 9.55
C ASP A 422 -21.54 13.42 10.47
N TYR A 423 -22.54 12.57 10.65
CA TYR A 423 -22.41 11.33 11.41
C TYR A 423 -21.36 10.39 10.78
N ILE A 424 -21.35 10.26 9.44
CA ILE A 424 -20.35 9.43 8.76
C ILE A 424 -18.93 10.01 8.93
N PHE A 425 -18.80 11.34 8.79
CA PHE A 425 -17.51 12.02 8.98
C PHE A 425 -17.01 11.87 10.41
N GLU A 426 -17.87 11.99 11.42
CA GLU A 426 -17.48 11.77 12.82
C GLU A 426 -17.04 10.32 13.07
N ARG A 427 -17.73 9.33 12.51
CA ARG A 427 -17.30 7.91 12.58
C ARG A 427 -15.96 7.63 11.91
N VAL A 428 -15.62 8.37 10.84
CA VAL A 428 -14.38 8.18 10.11
C VAL A 428 -13.21 8.90 10.76
N PHE A 429 -13.42 10.13 11.23
CA PHE A 429 -12.34 11.02 11.64
C PHE A 429 -12.38 11.42 13.12
N GLY A 430 -13.44 11.05 13.86
CA GLY A 430 -13.64 11.47 15.25
C GLY A 430 -12.62 10.88 16.25
N GLU A 431 -12.09 9.69 15.94
CA GLU A 431 -11.06 9.03 16.76
C GLU A 431 -9.64 9.62 16.53
N ASP A 432 -9.47 10.44 15.49
CA ASP A 432 -8.18 11.05 15.10
C ASP A 432 -7.95 12.44 15.73
N LYS A 433 -8.68 12.77 16.84
CA LYS A 433 -8.54 14.04 17.60
C LYS A 433 -7.49 13.96 18.69
#